data_44670fefeceea89b3ff40f793f03e4b3
#
_entry.id   44670fefeceea89b3ff40f793f03e4b3
#
_cell.length_a   1.000
_cell.length_b   1.000
_cell.length_c   1.000
_cell.angle_alpha   90.00
_cell.angle_beta   90.00
_cell.angle_gamma   90.00
#
_symmetry.space_group_name_H-M   'P 1'
#
loop_
_entity.id
_entity.type
_entity.pdbx_description
1 polymer ?
#
loop_
_entity_poly.entity_id
_entity_poly.type
_entity_poly.pdbx_seq_one_letter_code
_entity_poly.pdbx_strand_id
1 'polypeptide(L)'
;MSNNKKTEEDLVDEFEALLSESKPEPVEKYQHTPQSFDPQIPETDFRPTPTRELDQKIDRQLKDFSALLDSLSSLEEKKKSLWKQIYENAVTDRKNAYILFGDLYKDVHNNPNEHAIHGPTLAKYLERMEKSNQQLIKLAEMIDDVVEDEEDLLADEEAIYEKIQKGK
;
A
#
# COMPACT_ATOMS: atom_id res chain seq x y z
N MET A 1 -37.70 27.94 -36.22
CA MET A 1 -36.79 27.04 -35.49
C MET A 1 -37.49 25.68 -35.40
N SER A 2 -37.20 24.79 -36.33
CA SER A 2 -37.83 23.45 -36.37
C SER A 2 -37.02 22.50 -35.47
N ASN A 3 -37.64 22.10 -34.36
CA ASN A 3 -37.11 21.02 -33.53
C ASN A 3 -37.42 19.68 -34.22
N ASN A 4 -36.41 19.11 -34.87
CA ASN A 4 -36.48 17.77 -35.41
C ASN A 4 -36.32 16.80 -34.24
N LYS A 5 -37.46 16.37 -33.63
CA LYS A 5 -37.45 15.23 -32.70
C LYS A 5 -37.29 13.97 -33.54
N LYS A 6 -36.12 13.31 -33.39
CA LYS A 6 -35.97 11.94 -33.89
C LYS A 6 -37.03 11.06 -33.25
N THR A 7 -37.70 10.24 -34.03
CA THR A 7 -38.70 9.29 -33.55
C THR A 7 -38.00 8.07 -32.95
N GLU A 8 -38.71 7.31 -32.11
CA GLU A 8 -38.17 6.05 -31.55
C GLU A 8 -37.76 5.05 -32.65
N GLU A 9 -38.46 5.04 -33.78
CA GLU A 9 -38.14 4.23 -34.95
C GLU A 9 -36.77 4.63 -35.54
N ASP A 10 -36.49 5.93 -35.67
CA ASP A 10 -35.20 6.42 -36.18
C ASP A 10 -34.01 5.99 -35.29
N LEU A 11 -34.22 5.87 -33.98
CA LEU A 11 -33.21 5.41 -33.05
C LEU A 11 -32.96 3.89 -33.08
N VAL A 12 -34.02 3.13 -33.33
CA VAL A 12 -33.92 1.66 -33.48
C VAL A 12 -33.18 1.30 -34.76
N ASP A 13 -33.51 1.97 -35.87
CA ASP A 13 -32.84 1.74 -37.16
C ASP A 13 -31.35 2.12 -37.11
N GLU A 14 -30.99 3.20 -36.40
CA GLU A 14 -29.60 3.63 -36.21
C GLU A 14 -28.84 2.62 -35.34
N PHE A 15 -29.49 2.02 -34.33
CA PHE A 15 -28.90 1.00 -33.48
C PHE A 15 -28.72 -0.35 -34.20
N GLU A 16 -29.68 -0.75 -35.03
CA GLU A 16 -29.56 -1.97 -35.86
C GLU A 16 -28.47 -1.80 -36.93
N ALA A 17 -28.32 -0.61 -37.52
CA ALA A 17 -27.20 -0.32 -38.42
C ALA A 17 -25.85 -0.47 -37.76
N LEU A 18 -25.68 0.06 -36.55
CA LEU A 18 -24.44 -0.07 -35.75
C LEU A 18 -24.12 -1.54 -35.38
N LEU A 19 -25.14 -2.33 -35.07
CA LEU A 19 -24.95 -3.77 -34.78
C LEU A 19 -24.60 -4.58 -36.03
N SER A 20 -25.07 -4.17 -37.23
CA SER A 20 -24.77 -4.83 -38.49
C SER A 20 -23.34 -4.52 -39.01
N GLU A 21 -22.77 -3.37 -38.67
CA GLU A 21 -21.38 -3.02 -39.00
C GLU A 21 -20.35 -3.72 -38.12
N SER A 22 -20.73 -4.21 -36.95
CA SER A 22 -19.87 -5.00 -36.07
C SER A 22 -19.87 -6.49 -36.41
N LYS A 23 -19.67 -6.87 -37.69
CA LYS A 23 -19.28 -8.24 -37.99
C LYS A 23 -17.91 -8.46 -37.38
N PRO A 24 -17.75 -9.42 -36.44
CA PRO A 24 -16.42 -9.77 -35.97
C PRO A 24 -15.64 -10.26 -37.19
N GLU A 25 -14.51 -9.60 -37.47
CA GLU A 25 -13.54 -10.13 -38.40
C GLU A 25 -13.20 -11.56 -37.96
N PRO A 26 -13.01 -12.51 -38.91
CA PRO A 26 -12.63 -13.88 -38.56
C PRO A 26 -11.37 -13.78 -37.72
N VAL A 27 -11.49 -14.13 -36.44
CA VAL A 27 -10.37 -14.24 -35.53
C VAL A 27 -9.42 -15.23 -36.19
N GLU A 28 -8.33 -14.73 -36.80
CA GLU A 28 -7.23 -15.59 -37.22
C GLU A 28 -6.92 -16.46 -36.01
N LYS A 29 -7.06 -17.76 -36.19
CA LYS A 29 -6.64 -18.74 -35.21
C LYS A 29 -5.16 -18.48 -34.96
N TYR A 30 -4.85 -17.73 -33.92
CA TYR A 30 -3.52 -17.66 -33.38
C TYR A 30 -3.13 -19.11 -33.09
N GLN A 31 -2.40 -19.71 -34.01
CA GLN A 31 -1.68 -20.94 -33.76
C GLN A 31 -0.58 -20.53 -32.76
N HIS A 32 -0.93 -20.56 -31.47
CA HIS A 32 0.09 -20.63 -30.43
C HIS A 32 0.85 -21.93 -30.65
N THR A 33 1.88 -21.87 -31.49
CA THR A 33 3.01 -22.75 -31.30
C THR A 33 3.47 -22.46 -29.88
N PRO A 34 3.47 -23.43 -28.96
CA PRO A 34 4.10 -23.22 -27.67
C PRO A 34 5.59 -22.97 -27.97
N GLN A 35 5.97 -21.70 -28.10
CA GLN A 35 7.34 -21.32 -27.88
C GLN A 35 7.63 -21.84 -26.49
N SER A 36 8.51 -22.79 -26.37
CA SER A 36 9.06 -23.18 -25.09
C SER A 36 9.67 -21.91 -24.51
N PHE A 37 8.88 -21.24 -23.69
CA PHE A 37 9.38 -20.21 -22.82
C PHE A 37 10.28 -20.96 -21.86
N ASP A 38 11.57 -20.98 -22.17
CA ASP A 38 12.60 -21.36 -21.20
C ASP A 38 12.77 -20.14 -20.29
N PRO A 39 12.05 -20.08 -19.16
CA PRO A 39 12.24 -19.00 -18.23
C PRO A 39 13.51 -19.31 -17.48
N GLN A 40 14.64 -18.87 -17.99
CA GLN A 40 15.76 -18.53 -17.10
C GLN A 40 15.35 -17.29 -16.29
N ILE A 41 14.20 -17.36 -15.63
CA ILE A 41 13.92 -16.54 -14.48
C ILE A 41 14.95 -17.03 -13.48
N PRO A 42 15.90 -16.15 -13.05
CA PRO A 42 16.78 -16.54 -11.96
C PRO A 42 15.84 -17.03 -10.85
N GLU A 43 16.06 -18.24 -10.38
CA GLU A 43 15.40 -18.76 -9.18
C GLU A 43 15.68 -17.73 -8.09
N THR A 44 14.81 -16.73 -8.00
CA THR A 44 14.78 -15.87 -6.84
C THR A 44 14.27 -16.80 -5.76
N ASP A 45 15.23 -17.40 -5.05
CA ASP A 45 15.00 -18.29 -3.93
C ASP A 45 14.29 -17.43 -2.84
N PHE A 46 12.97 -17.26 -3.05
CA PHE A 46 12.14 -16.56 -2.08
C PHE A 46 12.10 -17.44 -0.84
N ARG A 47 13.05 -17.19 0.07
CA ARG A 47 13.07 -17.77 1.40
C ARG A 47 12.37 -16.78 2.32
N PRO A 48 11.14 -17.08 2.76
CA PRO A 48 10.50 -16.23 3.75
C PRO A 48 11.39 -16.18 4.99
N THR A 49 11.58 -14.98 5.51
CA THR A 49 12.31 -14.76 6.76
C THR A 49 11.66 -15.59 7.87
N PRO A 50 12.42 -16.34 8.67
CA PRO A 50 11.87 -17.11 9.76
C PRO A 50 11.00 -16.25 10.67
N THR A 51 9.84 -16.73 11.06
CA THR A 51 8.86 -15.99 11.89
C THR A 51 9.50 -15.42 13.16
N ARG A 52 10.40 -16.17 13.80
CA ARG A 52 11.13 -15.73 15.00
C ARG A 52 12.00 -14.48 14.74
N GLU A 53 12.65 -14.40 13.60
CA GLU A 53 13.46 -13.22 13.24
C GLU A 53 12.58 -12.01 12.97
N LEU A 54 11.43 -12.22 12.33
CA LEU A 54 10.44 -11.17 12.13
C LEU A 54 9.90 -10.64 13.47
N ASP A 55 9.58 -11.53 14.41
CA ASP A 55 9.12 -11.14 15.74
C ASP A 55 10.17 -10.30 16.48
N GLN A 56 11.42 -10.74 16.50
CA GLN A 56 12.51 -9.98 17.12
C GLN A 56 12.76 -8.61 16.46
N LYS A 57 12.56 -8.53 15.14
CA LYS A 57 12.68 -7.26 14.43
C LYS A 57 11.55 -6.31 14.81
N ILE A 58 10.33 -6.80 14.88
CA ILE A 58 9.16 -6.01 15.28
C ILE A 58 9.28 -5.54 16.71
N ASP A 59 9.68 -6.40 17.64
CA ASP A 59 9.88 -6.03 19.05
C ASP A 59 10.90 -4.88 19.20
N ARG A 60 11.98 -4.90 18.41
CA ARG A 60 12.94 -3.78 18.38
C ARG A 60 12.30 -2.51 17.83
N GLN A 61 11.62 -2.60 16.68
CA GLN A 61 10.95 -1.46 16.08
C GLN A 61 9.91 -0.83 17.00
N LEU A 62 9.14 -1.63 17.75
CA LEU A 62 8.19 -1.15 18.75
C LEU A 62 8.86 -0.42 19.91
N LYS A 63 10.00 -0.93 20.38
CA LYS A 63 10.79 -0.25 21.43
C LYS A 63 11.35 1.07 20.96
N ASP A 64 11.95 1.09 19.76
CA ASP A 64 12.54 2.29 19.18
C ASP A 64 11.46 3.36 18.94
N PHE A 65 10.32 2.96 18.40
CA PHE A 65 9.17 3.85 18.20
C PHE A 65 8.61 4.38 19.53
N SER A 66 8.51 3.53 20.56
CA SER A 66 8.11 3.96 21.90
C SER A 66 9.06 5.01 22.47
N ALA A 67 10.38 4.77 22.37
CA ALA A 67 11.37 5.71 22.84
C ALA A 67 11.32 7.06 22.10
N LEU A 68 11.07 7.03 20.77
CA LEU A 68 10.86 8.24 19.99
C LEU A 68 9.67 9.05 20.53
N LEU A 69 8.50 8.42 20.70
CA LEU A 69 7.32 9.11 21.23
C LEU A 69 7.53 9.63 22.66
N ASP A 70 8.26 8.88 23.48
CA ASP A 70 8.55 9.29 24.86
C ASP A 70 9.48 10.52 24.91
N SER A 71 10.28 10.77 23.87
CA SER A 71 11.13 11.97 23.74
C SER A 71 10.36 13.24 23.36
N LEU A 72 9.16 13.11 22.77
CA LEU A 72 8.32 14.25 22.39
C LEU A 72 7.62 14.82 23.63
N SER A 73 8.05 15.98 24.08
CA SER A 73 7.56 16.60 25.32
C SER A 73 6.19 17.28 25.16
N SER A 74 5.90 17.81 23.98
CA SER A 74 4.65 18.51 23.66
C SER A 74 3.48 17.56 23.46
N LEU A 75 3.75 16.26 23.19
CA LEU A 75 2.73 15.29 22.83
C LEU A 75 2.01 14.73 24.05
N GLU A 76 0.68 14.82 24.06
CA GLU A 76 -0.15 14.26 25.12
C GLU A 76 -0.02 12.73 25.22
N GLU A 77 0.01 12.20 26.45
CA GLU A 77 0.15 10.77 26.72
C GLU A 77 -0.95 9.90 26.04
N LYS A 78 -2.15 10.44 25.87
CA LYS A 78 -3.24 9.76 25.14
C LYS A 78 -2.93 9.62 23.66
N LYS A 79 -2.32 10.65 23.04
CA LYS A 79 -1.89 10.58 21.64
C LYS A 79 -0.73 9.61 21.49
N LYS A 80 0.26 9.65 22.37
CA LYS A 80 1.39 8.68 22.39
C LYS A 80 0.87 7.24 22.44
N SER A 81 -0.06 6.96 23.36
CA SER A 81 -0.67 5.62 23.48
C SER A 81 -1.41 5.18 22.20
N LEU A 82 -2.19 6.08 21.60
CA LEU A 82 -2.90 5.79 20.36
C LEU A 82 -1.92 5.53 19.20
N TRP A 83 -0.89 6.33 19.07
CA TRP A 83 0.10 6.19 18.01
C TRP A 83 0.94 4.90 18.15
N LYS A 84 1.29 4.52 19.40
CA LYS A 84 1.90 3.21 19.69
C LYS A 84 1.01 2.06 19.21
N GLN A 85 -0.30 2.14 19.49
CA GLN A 85 -1.26 1.12 19.07
C GLN A 85 -1.42 1.05 17.54
N ILE A 86 -1.48 2.20 16.87
CA ILE A 86 -1.55 2.26 15.39
C ILE A 86 -0.30 1.64 14.79
N TYR A 87 0.88 1.99 15.30
CA TYR A 87 2.15 1.44 14.83
C TYR A 87 2.21 -0.07 15.01
N GLU A 88 1.89 -0.57 16.20
CA GLU A 88 1.86 -2.00 16.53
C GLU A 88 0.92 -2.78 15.60
N ASN A 89 -0.29 -2.26 15.40
CA ASN A 89 -1.27 -2.87 14.49
C ASN A 89 -0.73 -2.92 13.06
N ALA A 90 -0.17 -1.83 12.55
CA ALA A 90 0.34 -1.76 11.19
C ALA A 90 1.51 -2.73 10.95
N VAL A 91 2.49 -2.81 11.87
CA VAL A 91 3.63 -3.74 11.70
C VAL A 91 3.19 -5.19 11.86
N THR A 92 2.23 -5.47 12.74
CA THR A 92 1.67 -6.81 12.94
C THR A 92 0.87 -7.27 11.73
N ASP A 93 0.01 -6.43 11.19
CA ASP A 93 -0.76 -6.70 9.98
C ASP A 93 0.14 -6.98 8.78
N ARG A 94 1.19 -6.16 8.61
CA ARG A 94 2.18 -6.36 7.55
C ARG A 94 2.92 -7.69 7.70
N LYS A 95 3.33 -8.04 8.92
CA LYS A 95 3.96 -9.33 9.21
C LYS A 95 3.04 -10.50 8.86
N ASN A 96 1.80 -10.46 9.33
CA ASN A 96 0.85 -11.54 9.10
C ASN A 96 0.56 -11.71 7.60
N ALA A 97 0.36 -10.61 6.87
CA ALA A 97 0.18 -10.65 5.42
C ALA A 97 1.42 -11.20 4.69
N TYR A 98 2.64 -10.83 5.13
CA TYR A 98 3.90 -11.34 4.57
C TYR A 98 4.06 -12.85 4.78
N ILE A 99 3.75 -13.37 5.97
CA ILE A 99 3.83 -14.80 6.27
C ILE A 99 2.84 -15.58 5.40
N LEU A 100 1.58 -15.14 5.37
CA LEU A 100 0.53 -15.79 4.57
C LEU A 100 0.82 -15.72 3.07
N PHE A 101 1.35 -14.59 2.59
CA PHE A 101 1.82 -14.46 1.21
C PHE A 101 2.93 -15.47 0.91
N GLY A 102 3.94 -15.54 1.78
CA GLY A 102 5.09 -16.42 1.59
C GLY A 102 4.71 -17.89 1.59
N ASP A 103 3.79 -18.31 2.45
CA ASP A 103 3.33 -19.69 2.51
C ASP A 103 2.53 -20.06 1.26
N LEU A 104 1.57 -19.23 0.86
CA LEU A 104 0.79 -19.48 -0.35
C LEU A 104 1.63 -19.38 -1.63
N TYR A 105 2.59 -18.44 -1.68
CA TYR A 105 3.47 -18.27 -2.83
C TYR A 105 4.31 -19.51 -3.12
N LYS A 106 4.80 -20.23 -2.10
CA LYS A 106 5.57 -21.47 -2.27
C LYS A 106 4.78 -22.56 -3.00
N ASP A 107 3.47 -22.61 -2.71
CA ASP A 107 2.60 -23.63 -3.29
C ASP A 107 2.22 -23.31 -4.74
N VAL A 108 2.20 -22.02 -5.07
CA VAL A 108 1.61 -21.50 -6.32
C VAL A 108 2.66 -21.22 -7.40
N HIS A 109 3.86 -20.76 -7.06
CA HIS A 109 4.79 -20.15 -8.01
C HIS A 109 5.25 -21.08 -9.14
N ASN A 110 5.26 -22.40 -8.92
CA ASN A 110 5.65 -23.41 -9.91
C ASN A 110 4.46 -24.07 -10.62
N ASN A 111 3.22 -23.66 -10.32
CA ASN A 111 2.02 -24.27 -10.87
C ASN A 111 1.10 -23.22 -11.49
N PRO A 112 1.05 -23.12 -12.85
CA PRO A 112 0.19 -22.13 -13.52
C PRO A 112 -1.30 -22.23 -13.19
N ASN A 113 -1.80 -23.43 -12.92
CA ASN A 113 -3.21 -23.63 -12.56
C ASN A 113 -3.49 -23.07 -11.17
N GLU A 114 -2.63 -23.34 -10.20
CA GLU A 114 -2.71 -22.80 -8.85
C GLU A 114 -2.56 -21.27 -8.85
N HIS A 115 -1.70 -20.75 -9.75
CA HIS A 115 -1.54 -19.31 -9.91
C HIS A 115 -2.84 -18.63 -10.35
N ALA A 116 -3.59 -19.25 -11.26
CA ALA A 116 -4.89 -18.72 -11.69
C ALA A 116 -5.94 -18.72 -10.55
N ILE A 117 -5.92 -19.76 -9.71
CA ILE A 117 -6.87 -19.92 -8.60
C ILE A 117 -6.53 -18.98 -7.44
N HIS A 118 -5.27 -18.91 -7.06
CA HIS A 118 -4.81 -18.23 -5.83
C HIS A 118 -4.23 -16.84 -6.06
N GLY A 119 -3.99 -16.44 -7.31
CA GLY A 119 -3.49 -15.10 -7.66
C GLY A 119 -4.27 -13.95 -7.01
N PRO A 120 -5.61 -13.96 -7.03
CA PRO A 120 -6.41 -12.94 -6.34
C PRO A 120 -6.18 -12.89 -4.83
N THR A 121 -5.88 -14.02 -4.19
CA THR A 121 -5.59 -14.07 -2.75
C THR A 121 -4.21 -13.51 -2.46
N LEU A 122 -3.20 -13.86 -3.27
CA LEU A 122 -1.85 -13.28 -3.17
C LEU A 122 -1.90 -11.75 -3.34
N ALA A 123 -2.68 -11.25 -4.32
CA ALA A 123 -2.86 -9.82 -4.52
C ALA A 123 -3.44 -9.12 -3.28
N LYS A 124 -4.40 -9.75 -2.57
CA LYS A 124 -4.96 -9.21 -1.32
C LYS A 124 -3.92 -9.12 -0.19
N TYR A 125 -3.00 -10.07 -0.09
CA TYR A 125 -1.92 -9.98 0.90
C TYR A 125 -0.96 -8.83 0.58
N LEU A 126 -0.62 -8.62 -0.70
CA LEU A 126 0.19 -7.48 -1.14
C LEU A 126 -0.52 -6.16 -0.85
N GLU A 127 -1.82 -6.06 -1.16
CA GLU A 127 -2.65 -4.89 -0.84
C GLU A 127 -2.68 -4.61 0.67
N ARG A 128 -2.78 -5.65 1.51
CA ARG A 128 -2.75 -5.48 2.96
C ARG A 128 -1.41 -4.93 3.45
N MET A 129 -0.30 -5.44 2.91
CA MET A 129 1.03 -4.93 3.23
C MET A 129 1.20 -3.47 2.79
N GLU A 130 0.69 -3.12 1.62
CA GLU A 130 0.69 -1.74 1.13
C GLU A 130 -0.10 -0.80 2.06
N LYS A 131 -1.33 -1.18 2.43
CA LYS A 131 -2.15 -0.40 3.37
C LYS A 131 -1.47 -0.21 4.72
N SER A 132 -0.81 -1.23 5.23
CA SER A 132 -0.03 -1.13 6.48
C SER A 132 1.14 -0.16 6.33
N ASN A 133 1.85 -0.18 5.19
CA ASN A 133 2.92 0.79 4.91
C ASN A 133 2.38 2.22 4.82
N GLN A 134 1.23 2.43 4.18
CA GLN A 134 0.59 3.75 4.10
C GLN A 134 0.19 4.30 5.49
N GLN A 135 -0.24 3.42 6.39
CA GLN A 135 -0.52 3.81 7.78
C GLN A 135 0.75 4.26 8.52
N LEU A 136 1.88 3.54 8.31
CA LEU A 136 3.17 3.91 8.91
C LEU A 136 3.70 5.23 8.36
N ILE A 137 3.55 5.48 7.05
CA ILE A 137 3.96 6.75 6.42
C ILE A 137 3.14 7.91 7.01
N LYS A 138 1.81 7.78 7.08
CA LYS A 138 0.96 8.81 7.67
C LYS A 138 1.30 9.09 9.13
N LEU A 139 1.67 8.04 9.87
CA LEU A 139 2.07 8.20 11.27
C LEU A 139 3.41 8.94 11.37
N ALA A 140 4.37 8.67 10.46
CA ALA A 140 5.62 9.40 10.38
C ALA A 140 5.40 10.88 10.06
N GLU A 141 4.58 11.20 9.06
CA GLU A 141 4.19 12.57 8.71
C GLU A 141 3.63 13.33 9.93
N MET A 142 2.72 12.68 10.68
CA MET A 142 2.14 13.30 11.89
C MET A 142 3.17 13.51 13.02
N ILE A 143 4.22 12.72 13.08
CA ILE A 143 5.30 12.87 14.06
C ILE A 143 6.22 14.00 13.62
N ASP A 144 6.55 14.08 12.34
CA ASP A 144 7.38 15.14 11.79
C ASP A 144 6.76 16.51 12.04
N ASP A 145 5.43 16.65 11.83
CA ASP A 145 4.68 17.89 12.17
C ASP A 145 4.87 18.29 13.64
N VAL A 146 4.84 17.32 14.58
CA VAL A 146 5.01 17.60 16.01
C VAL A 146 6.46 17.97 16.34
N VAL A 147 7.43 17.36 15.68
CA VAL A 147 8.86 17.70 15.87
C VAL A 147 9.14 19.12 15.39
N GLU A 148 8.63 19.50 14.23
CA GLU A 148 8.74 20.86 13.69
C GLU A 148 8.12 21.90 14.64
N ASP A 149 6.93 21.63 15.17
CA ASP A 149 6.27 22.50 16.16
C ASP A 149 7.12 22.66 17.45
N GLU A 150 7.77 21.58 17.95
CA GLU A 150 8.65 21.66 19.12
C GLU A 150 9.91 22.49 18.84
N GLU A 151 10.53 22.33 17.65
CA GLU A 151 11.71 23.09 17.25
C GLU A 151 11.40 24.59 17.13
N ASP A 152 10.27 24.95 16.54
CA ASP A 152 9.83 26.34 16.42
C ASP A 152 9.58 27.00 17.79
N LEU A 153 8.96 26.27 18.72
CA LEU A 153 8.75 26.75 20.09
C LEU A 153 10.08 27.01 20.82
N LEU A 154 11.06 26.13 20.67
CA LEU A 154 12.38 26.29 21.28
C LEU A 154 13.14 27.48 20.69
N ALA A 155 13.04 27.70 19.36
CA ALA A 155 13.65 28.84 18.69
C ALA A 155 13.05 30.18 19.17
N ASP A 156 11.74 30.23 19.38
CA ASP A 156 11.05 31.40 19.91
C ASP A 156 11.45 31.70 21.36
N GLU A 157 11.56 30.68 22.21
CA GLU A 157 12.05 30.83 23.59
C GLU A 157 13.47 31.39 23.62
N GLU A 158 14.38 30.88 22.80
CA GLU A 158 15.76 31.35 22.71
C GLU A 158 15.81 32.83 22.27
N ALA A 159 15.00 33.22 21.27
CA ALA A 159 14.90 34.60 20.81
C ALA A 159 14.38 35.55 21.90
N ILE A 160 13.47 35.09 22.75
CA ILE A 160 12.97 35.85 23.90
C ILE A 160 14.07 36.00 24.96
N TYR A 161 14.79 34.97 25.31
CA TYR A 161 15.90 35.03 26.28
C TYR A 161 17.02 35.95 25.81
N GLU A 162 17.38 35.94 24.52
CA GLU A 162 18.36 36.91 23.98
C GLU A 162 17.90 38.36 24.09
N LYS A 163 16.61 38.64 23.82
CA LYS A 163 16.07 40.01 23.96
C LYS A 163 16.10 40.51 25.41
N ILE A 164 15.82 39.61 26.36
CA ILE A 164 15.86 39.96 27.80
C ILE A 164 17.31 40.24 28.24
N GLN A 165 18.29 39.48 27.76
CA GLN A 165 19.69 39.69 28.09
C GLN A 165 20.26 40.99 27.48
N LYS A 166 19.87 41.34 26.25
CA LYS A 166 20.34 42.57 25.55
C LYS A 166 19.67 43.83 26.05
N GLY A 167 18.54 43.73 26.77
CA GLY A 167 17.78 44.85 27.33
C GLY A 167 18.20 45.25 28.74
N LYS A 168 19.26 44.66 29.31
CA LYS A 168 19.93 45.06 30.52
C LYS A 168 21.21 45.81 30.20
#